data_d874d22a4efd45efeb60e168597c822a
#
_entry.id   d874d22a4efd45efeb60e168597c822a
#
_cell.length_a   1.000
_cell.length_b   1.000
_cell.length_c   1.000
_cell.angle_alpha   90.00
_cell.angle_beta   90.00
_cell.angle_gamma   90.00
#
_symmetry.space_group_name_H-M   'P 1'
#
loop_
_entity.id
_entity.type
_entity.pdbx_description
1 polymer ?
#
loop_
_entity_poly.entity_id
_entity_poly.type
_entity_poly.pdbx_seq_one_letter_code
_entity_poly.pdbx_strand_id
1 'polypeptide(L)'
;MNLKQLEYFRMIAELEHFTKASEKLLISQSSLSHSIKELEAELGVELFMRQGRNVKLTKYGQMFLPFVEQALDTLGEGCQRLRDYVDPNTGTLNIAVPPSLSAFISYMTVFYISETGRTNVNFQISQVGTYDEISRQVLQGEIDLAFSTNIDSPSINRALVGHHEMVLLVSKNHRLANQSSVDLKEIDGERFIHYTAASQIRRVLDAEFERLDIHPKMVSETLQDHVIYGLVAANQGIAIVPRPLGAMPYNVKALPIENAGPDPRKIYLLWNRQSYLPPAAVRFRDFVVQHGRVFDEYLLSMSGQ
;
A
#
# COMPACT_ATOMS: atom_id res chain seq x y z
N MET A 1 -27.98 -27.18 3.89
CA MET A 1 -27.20 -26.19 3.08
C MET A 1 -25.76 -26.62 3.00
N ASN A 2 -25.16 -26.66 1.81
CA ASN A 2 -23.76 -26.99 1.58
C ASN A 2 -23.13 -26.07 0.52
N LEU A 3 -21.81 -26.11 0.41
CA LEU A 3 -21.04 -25.20 -0.46
C LEU A 3 -21.45 -25.31 -1.93
N LYS A 4 -21.68 -26.53 -2.43
CA LYS A 4 -22.12 -26.75 -3.83
C LYS A 4 -23.47 -26.12 -4.12
N GLN A 5 -24.39 -26.16 -3.16
CA GLN A 5 -25.69 -25.51 -3.29
C GLN A 5 -25.54 -23.98 -3.39
N LEU A 6 -24.62 -23.38 -2.65
CA LEU A 6 -24.31 -21.94 -2.73
C LEU A 6 -23.66 -21.57 -4.07
N GLU A 7 -22.70 -22.38 -4.56
CA GLU A 7 -22.11 -22.21 -5.88
C GLU A 7 -23.16 -22.31 -7.01
N TYR A 8 -24.06 -23.28 -6.92
CA TYR A 8 -25.14 -23.46 -7.86
C TYR A 8 -26.10 -22.28 -7.87
N PHE A 9 -26.47 -21.80 -6.67
CA PHE A 9 -27.32 -20.61 -6.51
C PHE A 9 -26.67 -19.39 -7.17
N ARG A 10 -25.40 -19.09 -6.87
CA ARG A 10 -24.63 -17.99 -7.48
C ARG A 10 -24.57 -18.09 -9.00
N MET A 11 -24.27 -19.28 -9.54
CA MET A 11 -24.17 -19.51 -10.98
C MET A 11 -25.51 -19.30 -11.71
N ILE A 12 -26.63 -19.73 -11.10
CA ILE A 12 -27.96 -19.50 -11.68
C ILE A 12 -28.34 -18.02 -11.58
N ALA A 13 -27.99 -17.35 -10.50
CA ALA A 13 -28.23 -15.91 -10.33
C ALA A 13 -27.47 -15.09 -11.38
N GLU A 14 -26.23 -15.46 -11.70
CA GLU A 14 -25.39 -14.83 -12.73
C GLU A 14 -25.97 -15.03 -14.15
N LEU A 15 -26.37 -16.27 -14.49
CA LEU A 15 -26.77 -16.63 -15.85
C LEU A 15 -28.26 -16.50 -16.13
N GLU A 16 -29.08 -16.34 -15.09
CA GLU A 16 -30.57 -16.31 -15.15
C GLU A 16 -31.18 -17.48 -15.95
N HIS A 17 -30.47 -18.64 -16.03
CA HIS A 17 -30.86 -19.76 -16.88
C HIS A 17 -30.33 -21.10 -16.38
N PHE A 18 -31.22 -22.00 -15.93
CA PHE A 18 -30.84 -23.32 -15.38
C PHE A 18 -30.03 -24.21 -16.34
N THR A 19 -30.41 -24.27 -17.62
CA THR A 19 -29.68 -25.11 -18.58
C THR A 19 -28.27 -24.60 -18.80
N LYS A 20 -28.08 -23.29 -19.03
CA LYS A 20 -26.73 -22.70 -19.18
C LYS A 20 -25.88 -22.86 -17.92
N ALA A 21 -26.50 -22.71 -16.75
CA ALA A 21 -25.79 -22.92 -15.49
C ALA A 21 -25.37 -24.38 -15.31
N SER A 22 -26.22 -25.34 -15.64
CA SER A 22 -25.88 -26.77 -15.57
C SER A 22 -24.76 -27.16 -16.54
N GLU A 23 -24.77 -26.62 -17.76
CA GLU A 23 -23.68 -26.80 -18.74
C GLU A 23 -22.35 -26.25 -18.22
N LYS A 24 -22.34 -25.01 -17.68
CA LYS A 24 -21.15 -24.38 -17.10
C LYS A 24 -20.61 -25.13 -15.88
N LEU A 25 -21.51 -25.71 -15.08
CA LEU A 25 -21.19 -26.52 -13.89
C LEU A 25 -20.89 -28.00 -14.21
N LEU A 26 -21.04 -28.43 -15.46
CA LEU A 26 -20.82 -29.83 -15.93
C LEU A 26 -21.67 -30.84 -15.17
N ILE A 27 -22.94 -30.50 -14.89
CA ILE A 27 -23.93 -31.40 -14.26
C ILE A 27 -25.24 -31.42 -15.02
N SER A 28 -26.12 -32.39 -14.71
CA SER A 28 -27.45 -32.43 -15.32
C SER A 28 -28.34 -31.30 -14.77
N GLN A 29 -29.22 -30.75 -15.62
CA GLN A 29 -30.19 -29.74 -15.20
C GLN A 29 -31.12 -30.26 -14.10
N SER A 30 -31.50 -31.55 -14.12
CA SER A 30 -32.31 -32.17 -13.08
C SER A 30 -31.60 -32.17 -11.73
N SER A 31 -30.31 -32.48 -11.68
CA SER A 31 -29.51 -32.44 -10.45
C SER A 31 -29.39 -31.01 -9.92
N LEU A 32 -29.12 -30.04 -10.81
CA LEU A 32 -29.04 -28.62 -10.44
C LEU A 32 -30.39 -28.14 -9.84
N SER A 33 -31.49 -28.44 -10.53
CA SER A 33 -32.86 -28.04 -10.06
C SER A 33 -33.22 -28.69 -8.73
N HIS A 34 -32.83 -29.98 -8.54
CA HIS A 34 -33.09 -30.68 -7.28
C HIS A 34 -32.31 -30.03 -6.13
N SER A 35 -31.04 -29.76 -6.34
CA SER A 35 -30.16 -29.15 -5.34
C SER A 35 -30.66 -27.76 -4.88
N ILE A 36 -31.19 -26.95 -5.82
CA ILE A 36 -31.77 -25.65 -5.48
C ILE A 36 -33.06 -25.81 -4.69
N LYS A 37 -33.91 -26.74 -5.08
CA LYS A 37 -35.15 -27.02 -4.30
C LYS A 37 -34.88 -27.46 -2.87
N GLU A 38 -33.84 -28.27 -2.65
CA GLU A 38 -33.40 -28.64 -1.31
C GLU A 38 -32.93 -27.40 -0.51
N LEU A 39 -32.16 -26.51 -1.14
CA LEU A 39 -31.74 -25.26 -0.52
C LEU A 39 -32.92 -24.36 -0.15
N GLU A 40 -33.86 -24.19 -1.07
CA GLU A 40 -35.12 -23.42 -0.86
C GLU A 40 -35.99 -24.03 0.25
N ALA A 41 -36.10 -25.35 0.26
CA ALA A 41 -36.84 -26.07 1.30
C ALA A 41 -36.22 -25.90 2.70
N GLU A 42 -34.88 -25.92 2.79
CA GLU A 42 -34.15 -25.69 4.05
C GLU A 42 -34.30 -24.24 4.53
N LEU A 43 -34.29 -23.27 3.60
CA LEU A 43 -34.45 -21.86 3.93
C LEU A 43 -35.92 -21.46 4.14
N GLY A 44 -36.86 -22.30 3.72
CA GLY A 44 -38.29 -22.03 3.82
C GLY A 44 -38.82 -20.96 2.86
N VAL A 45 -38.05 -20.59 1.84
CA VAL A 45 -38.38 -19.55 0.87
C VAL A 45 -37.92 -19.92 -0.53
N GLU A 46 -38.62 -19.47 -1.56
CA GLU A 46 -38.16 -19.59 -2.95
C GLU A 46 -37.14 -18.48 -3.25
N LEU A 47 -36.01 -18.88 -3.79
CA LEU A 47 -34.92 -17.96 -4.17
C LEU A 47 -35.05 -17.52 -5.63
N PHE A 48 -35.70 -18.34 -6.48
CA PHE A 48 -35.90 -18.06 -7.91
C PHE A 48 -37.38 -18.06 -8.28
N MET A 49 -37.73 -17.22 -9.23
CA MET A 49 -39.04 -17.20 -9.89
C MET A 49 -38.87 -17.44 -11.40
N ARG A 50 -39.84 -18.15 -12.02
CA ARG A 50 -39.87 -18.37 -13.46
C ARG A 50 -40.28 -17.11 -14.21
N GLN A 51 -39.56 -16.78 -15.27
CA GLN A 51 -39.90 -15.73 -16.20
C GLN A 51 -39.80 -16.28 -17.65
N GLY A 52 -40.87 -16.91 -18.11
CA GLY A 52 -40.87 -17.61 -19.41
C GLY A 52 -39.91 -18.81 -19.42
N ARG A 53 -38.91 -18.79 -20.29
CA ARG A 53 -37.84 -19.79 -20.34
C ARG A 53 -36.65 -19.51 -19.40
N ASN A 54 -36.61 -18.32 -18.82
CA ASN A 54 -35.56 -17.87 -17.91
C ASN A 54 -36.04 -17.93 -16.45
N VAL A 55 -35.11 -17.65 -15.54
CA VAL A 55 -35.38 -17.49 -14.12
C VAL A 55 -34.79 -16.18 -13.61
N LYS A 56 -35.43 -15.59 -12.63
CA LYS A 56 -34.91 -14.42 -11.92
C LYS A 56 -34.94 -14.68 -10.42
N LEU A 57 -34.08 -13.95 -9.73
CA LEU A 57 -34.09 -13.93 -8.27
C LEU A 57 -35.43 -13.37 -7.75
N THR A 58 -35.97 -14.03 -6.75
CA THR A 58 -37.01 -13.44 -5.91
C THR A 58 -36.44 -12.34 -5.02
N LYS A 59 -37.25 -11.62 -4.28
CA LYS A 59 -36.79 -10.67 -3.26
C LYS A 59 -35.89 -11.38 -2.22
N TYR A 60 -36.19 -12.61 -1.85
CA TYR A 60 -35.40 -13.42 -0.93
C TYR A 60 -34.05 -13.82 -1.55
N GLY A 61 -34.05 -14.23 -2.81
CA GLY A 61 -32.80 -14.50 -3.56
C GLY A 61 -31.89 -13.28 -3.66
N GLN A 62 -32.44 -12.09 -3.94
CA GLN A 62 -31.71 -10.84 -3.97
C GLN A 62 -31.10 -10.48 -2.61
N MET A 63 -31.81 -10.72 -1.53
CA MET A 63 -31.29 -10.51 -0.17
C MET A 63 -30.18 -11.51 0.21
N PHE A 64 -30.29 -12.75 -0.27
CA PHE A 64 -29.35 -13.82 0.10
C PHE A 64 -28.06 -13.80 -0.72
N LEU A 65 -28.13 -13.35 -1.98
CA LEU A 65 -26.98 -13.36 -2.91
C LEU A 65 -25.71 -12.70 -2.36
N PRO A 66 -25.73 -11.49 -1.78
CA PRO A 66 -24.52 -10.84 -1.27
C PRO A 66 -23.82 -11.66 -0.16
N PHE A 67 -24.60 -12.34 0.70
CA PHE A 67 -24.03 -13.20 1.74
C PHE A 67 -23.39 -14.46 1.17
N VAL A 68 -23.99 -15.03 0.13
CA VAL A 68 -23.44 -16.21 -0.58
C VAL A 68 -22.15 -15.84 -1.29
N GLU A 69 -22.12 -14.71 -2.00
CA GLU A 69 -20.93 -14.21 -2.67
C GLU A 69 -19.79 -13.98 -1.66
N GLN A 70 -20.07 -13.27 -0.58
CA GLN A 70 -19.07 -13.01 0.47
C GLN A 70 -18.54 -14.32 1.10
N ALA A 71 -19.39 -15.29 1.37
CA ALA A 71 -18.98 -16.56 1.96
C ALA A 71 -18.09 -17.37 1.00
N LEU A 72 -18.48 -17.47 -0.29
CA LEU A 72 -17.74 -18.19 -1.32
C LEU A 72 -16.38 -17.50 -1.59
N ASP A 73 -16.35 -16.18 -1.65
CA ASP A 73 -15.13 -15.40 -1.88
C ASP A 73 -14.17 -15.54 -0.70
N THR A 74 -14.66 -15.45 0.56
CA THR A 74 -13.85 -15.67 1.77
C THR A 74 -13.21 -17.05 1.79
N LEU A 75 -13.97 -18.09 1.42
CA LEU A 75 -13.43 -19.45 1.32
C LEU A 75 -12.44 -19.59 0.16
N GLY A 76 -12.71 -18.94 -0.97
CA GLY A 76 -11.81 -18.88 -2.12
C GLY A 76 -10.46 -18.26 -1.75
N GLU A 77 -10.48 -17.14 -1.03
CA GLU A 77 -9.28 -16.50 -0.49
C GLU A 77 -8.50 -17.41 0.46
N GLY A 78 -9.20 -18.10 1.37
CA GLY A 78 -8.58 -19.07 2.28
C GLY A 78 -7.89 -20.20 1.52
N CYS A 79 -8.54 -20.75 0.50
CA CYS A 79 -7.96 -21.77 -0.38
C CYS A 79 -6.77 -21.23 -1.18
N GLN A 80 -6.80 -19.97 -1.62
CA GLN A 80 -5.69 -19.35 -2.32
C GLN A 80 -4.50 -19.15 -1.39
N ARG A 81 -4.72 -18.64 -0.18
CA ARG A 81 -3.66 -18.51 0.85
C ARG A 81 -2.98 -19.84 1.16
N LEU A 82 -3.75 -20.94 1.19
CA LEU A 82 -3.19 -22.29 1.36
C LEU A 82 -2.35 -22.73 0.16
N ARG A 83 -2.79 -22.45 -1.07
CA ARG A 83 -1.99 -22.72 -2.28
C ARG A 83 -0.70 -21.92 -2.31
N ASP A 84 -0.76 -20.63 -1.95
CA ASP A 84 0.42 -19.76 -1.83
C ASP A 84 1.39 -20.25 -0.76
N TYR A 85 0.88 -20.92 0.26
CA TYR A 85 1.70 -21.58 1.29
C TYR A 85 2.51 -22.76 0.72
N VAL A 86 1.95 -23.49 -0.20
CA VAL A 86 2.57 -24.71 -0.78
C VAL A 86 3.52 -24.36 -1.92
N ASP A 87 3.18 -23.35 -2.75
CA ASP A 87 4.03 -22.93 -3.86
C ASP A 87 4.73 -21.60 -3.54
N PRO A 88 6.00 -21.69 -3.18
CA PRO A 88 6.78 -20.52 -2.81
C PRO A 88 7.13 -19.56 -3.96
N ASN A 89 6.83 -19.86 -5.20
CA ASN A 89 7.18 -19.04 -6.37
C ASN A 89 6.00 -18.23 -6.91
N THR A 90 4.81 -18.42 -6.34
CA THR A 90 3.58 -17.72 -6.70
C THR A 90 3.02 -16.99 -5.50
N GLY A 91 1.96 -16.25 -5.69
CA GLY A 91 1.24 -15.57 -4.62
C GLY A 91 1.19 -14.06 -4.78
N THR A 92 0.38 -13.44 -3.96
CA THR A 92 0.23 -11.99 -3.89
C THR A 92 0.96 -11.47 -2.67
N LEU A 93 1.67 -10.37 -2.85
CA LEU A 93 2.38 -9.64 -1.82
C LEU A 93 1.79 -8.23 -1.69
N ASN A 94 1.14 -7.97 -0.57
CA ASN A 94 0.53 -6.69 -0.26
C ASN A 94 1.52 -5.81 0.51
N ILE A 95 1.95 -4.71 -0.10
CA ILE A 95 2.96 -3.81 0.48
C ILE A 95 2.37 -2.41 0.64
N ALA A 96 2.50 -1.82 1.83
CA ALA A 96 2.24 -0.41 2.04
C ALA A 96 3.54 0.40 2.07
N VAL A 97 3.56 1.54 1.39
CA VAL A 97 4.71 2.45 1.35
C VAL A 97 4.25 3.90 1.50
N PRO A 98 5.02 4.76 2.16
CA PRO A 98 4.79 6.19 2.11
C PRO A 98 5.11 6.74 0.70
N PRO A 99 4.45 7.83 0.25
CA PRO A 99 4.67 8.42 -1.07
C PRO A 99 6.14 8.66 -1.40
N SER A 100 6.93 9.11 -0.44
CA SER A 100 8.37 9.39 -0.57
C SER A 100 9.25 8.16 -0.85
N LEU A 101 8.72 6.95 -0.70
CA LEU A 101 9.44 5.69 -0.99
C LEU A 101 8.91 4.95 -2.22
N SER A 102 8.00 5.56 -3.01
CA SER A 102 7.42 4.92 -4.20
C SER A 102 8.49 4.55 -5.25
N ALA A 103 9.46 5.42 -5.49
CA ALA A 103 10.56 5.12 -6.41
C ALA A 103 11.45 3.98 -5.87
N PHE A 104 11.71 3.97 -4.57
CA PHE A 104 12.49 2.92 -3.92
C PHE A 104 11.83 1.54 -4.06
N ILE A 105 10.54 1.42 -3.75
CA ILE A 105 9.85 0.11 -3.87
C ILE A 105 9.81 -0.38 -5.31
N SER A 106 9.65 0.53 -6.27
CA SER A 106 9.72 0.18 -7.70
C SER A 106 11.09 -0.41 -8.07
N TYR A 107 12.17 0.22 -7.63
CA TYR A 107 13.52 -0.29 -7.82
C TYR A 107 13.74 -1.65 -7.13
N MET A 108 13.33 -1.78 -5.87
CA MET A 108 13.46 -3.04 -5.12
C MET A 108 12.66 -4.18 -5.74
N THR A 109 11.50 -3.90 -6.32
CA THR A 109 10.71 -4.90 -7.04
C THR A 109 11.43 -5.39 -8.29
N VAL A 110 11.96 -4.46 -9.11
CA VAL A 110 12.75 -4.80 -10.29
C VAL A 110 14.00 -5.60 -9.90
N PHE A 111 14.72 -5.16 -8.89
CA PHE A 111 15.93 -5.81 -8.39
C PHE A 111 15.64 -7.22 -7.86
N TYR A 112 14.56 -7.38 -7.08
CA TYR A 112 14.12 -8.70 -6.61
C TYR A 112 13.80 -9.66 -7.75
N ILE A 113 13.06 -9.20 -8.77
CA ILE A 113 12.71 -10.02 -9.91
C ILE A 113 13.94 -10.39 -10.73
N SER A 114 14.87 -9.45 -10.98
CA SER A 114 16.08 -9.69 -11.76
C SER A 114 17.03 -10.70 -11.10
N GLU A 115 17.21 -10.58 -9.78
CA GLU A 115 18.10 -11.45 -9.02
C GLU A 115 17.52 -12.86 -8.80
N THR A 116 16.19 -12.95 -8.64
CA THR A 116 15.56 -14.22 -8.25
C THR A 116 14.88 -14.95 -9.41
N GLY A 117 14.64 -14.29 -10.54
CA GLY A 117 13.87 -14.82 -11.68
C GLY A 117 12.38 -15.05 -11.37
N ARG A 118 11.88 -14.55 -10.22
CA ARG A 118 10.49 -14.81 -9.77
C ARG A 118 9.51 -13.80 -10.35
N THR A 119 9.11 -14.03 -11.58
CA THR A 119 8.14 -13.19 -12.31
C THR A 119 6.68 -13.46 -11.94
N ASN A 120 6.39 -14.54 -11.23
CA ASN A 120 5.03 -14.97 -10.90
C ASN A 120 4.51 -14.43 -9.54
N VAL A 121 5.27 -13.57 -8.88
CA VAL A 121 4.81 -12.88 -7.67
C VAL A 121 4.03 -11.63 -8.08
N ASN A 122 2.80 -11.51 -7.60
CA ASN A 122 1.95 -10.34 -7.83
C ASN A 122 2.17 -9.31 -6.72
N PHE A 123 2.77 -8.18 -7.03
CA PHE A 123 3.00 -7.08 -6.09
C PHE A 123 1.80 -6.13 -6.09
N GLN A 124 1.08 -6.05 -4.98
CA GLN A 124 0.05 -5.05 -4.73
C GLN A 124 0.62 -3.98 -3.81
N ILE A 125 0.94 -2.83 -4.39
CA ILE A 125 1.59 -1.73 -3.68
C ILE A 125 0.58 -0.61 -3.45
N SER A 126 0.32 -0.30 -2.17
CA SER A 126 -0.54 0.79 -1.73
C SER A 126 0.28 1.94 -1.14
N GLN A 127 -0.13 3.18 -1.43
CA GLN A 127 0.47 4.36 -0.81
C GLN A 127 -0.31 4.72 0.46
N VAL A 128 0.37 4.75 1.59
CA VAL A 128 -0.20 5.08 2.89
C VAL A 128 0.63 6.18 3.55
N GLY A 129 0.02 7.34 3.78
CA GLY A 129 0.72 8.53 4.26
C GLY A 129 0.76 8.69 5.78
N THR A 130 -0.06 7.94 6.53
CA THR A 130 -0.20 8.12 7.97
C THR A 130 0.27 6.90 8.75
N TYR A 131 0.80 7.17 9.95
CA TYR A 131 1.32 6.17 10.87
C TYR A 131 0.22 5.20 11.37
N ASP A 132 -0.88 5.78 11.80
CA ASP A 132 -1.98 5.02 12.40
C ASP A 132 -2.59 4.06 11.37
N GLU A 133 -2.69 4.50 10.13
CA GLU A 133 -3.21 3.67 9.05
C GLU A 133 -2.27 2.51 8.70
N ILE A 134 -0.95 2.77 8.60
CA ILE A 134 0.03 1.69 8.39
C ILE A 134 -0.02 0.69 9.55
N SER A 135 -0.05 1.16 10.80
CA SER A 135 -0.13 0.30 11.98
C SER A 135 -1.39 -0.55 11.97
N ARG A 136 -2.53 0.06 11.67
CA ARG A 136 -3.82 -0.62 11.59
C ARG A 136 -3.78 -1.73 10.55
N GLN A 137 -3.38 -1.42 9.32
CA GLN A 137 -3.35 -2.38 8.20
C GLN A 137 -2.40 -3.55 8.47
N VAL A 138 -1.21 -3.28 9.05
CA VAL A 138 -0.26 -4.33 9.46
C VAL A 138 -0.88 -5.24 10.54
N LEU A 139 -1.50 -4.65 11.56
CA LEU A 139 -2.07 -5.41 12.68
C LEU A 139 -3.31 -6.21 12.29
N GLN A 140 -4.11 -5.71 11.36
CA GLN A 140 -5.29 -6.40 10.84
C GLN A 140 -4.94 -7.45 9.76
N GLY A 141 -3.68 -7.49 9.30
CA GLY A 141 -3.25 -8.40 8.24
C GLY A 141 -3.80 -8.04 6.84
N GLU A 142 -4.22 -6.80 6.65
CA GLU A 142 -4.64 -6.28 5.34
C GLU A 142 -3.44 -6.12 4.40
N ILE A 143 -2.26 -5.86 4.96
CA ILE A 143 -0.98 -5.82 4.26
C ILE A 143 0.02 -6.77 4.90
N ASP A 144 0.88 -7.36 4.08
CA ASP A 144 1.90 -8.31 4.51
C ASP A 144 3.14 -7.60 5.05
N LEU A 145 3.59 -6.58 4.32
CA LEU A 145 4.79 -5.79 4.62
C LEU A 145 4.51 -4.29 4.48
N ALA A 146 5.16 -3.49 5.30
CA ALA A 146 5.11 -2.03 5.15
C ALA A 146 6.50 -1.42 5.25
N PHE A 147 6.77 -0.40 4.45
CA PHE A 147 7.89 0.49 4.68
C PHE A 147 7.42 1.71 5.47
N SER A 148 8.11 2.05 6.54
CA SER A 148 7.78 3.23 7.35
C SER A 148 8.97 3.66 8.20
N THR A 149 8.80 4.71 8.96
CA THR A 149 9.68 5.01 10.09
C THR A 149 9.35 4.07 11.25
N ASN A 150 10.07 4.19 12.37
CA ASN A 150 9.87 3.29 13.51
C ASN A 150 8.44 3.35 14.06
N ILE A 151 7.80 2.18 14.17
CA ILE A 151 6.53 1.98 14.88
C ILE A 151 6.84 1.25 16.18
N ASP A 152 6.55 1.86 17.31
CA ASP A 152 6.73 1.23 18.61
C ASP A 152 5.47 0.45 19.00
N SER A 153 5.47 -0.84 18.66
CA SER A 153 4.39 -1.78 18.98
C SER A 153 4.97 -3.17 19.22
N PRO A 154 4.62 -3.83 20.32
CA PRO A 154 5.11 -5.18 20.63
C PRO A 154 4.60 -6.23 19.63
N SER A 155 3.54 -5.93 18.89
CA SER A 155 2.94 -6.82 17.88
C SER A 155 3.51 -6.63 16.47
N ILE A 156 4.38 -5.63 16.25
CA ILE A 156 5.00 -5.34 14.96
C ILE A 156 6.49 -5.64 15.03
N ASN A 157 6.94 -6.56 14.19
CA ASN A 157 8.35 -6.77 13.92
C ASN A 157 8.88 -5.71 12.97
N ARG A 158 10.16 -5.37 13.11
CA ARG A 158 10.83 -4.39 12.24
C ARG A 158 12.26 -4.78 11.91
N ALA A 159 12.70 -4.42 10.72
CA ALA A 159 14.09 -4.46 10.30
C ALA A 159 14.48 -3.12 9.72
N LEU A 160 15.64 -2.59 10.11
CA LEU A 160 16.19 -1.37 9.52
C LEU A 160 16.58 -1.66 8.07
N VAL A 161 16.05 -0.87 7.12
CA VAL A 161 16.34 -0.99 5.68
C VAL A 161 17.38 0.05 5.25
N GLY A 162 17.35 1.24 5.83
CA GLY A 162 18.28 2.31 5.50
C GLY A 162 17.86 3.65 6.11
N HIS A 163 18.49 4.72 5.63
CA HIS A 163 18.26 6.08 6.07
C HIS A 163 17.82 6.93 4.89
N HIS A 164 16.92 7.87 5.13
CA HIS A 164 16.45 8.80 4.12
C HIS A 164 16.79 10.24 4.56
N GLU A 165 17.74 10.84 3.90
CA GLU A 165 18.17 12.21 4.16
C GLU A 165 17.01 13.20 3.96
N MET A 166 16.90 14.18 4.85
CA MET A 166 15.99 15.32 4.67
C MET A 166 16.76 16.48 4.02
N VAL A 167 16.14 17.13 3.04
CA VAL A 167 16.74 18.24 2.28
C VAL A 167 15.80 19.44 2.24
N LEU A 168 16.37 20.64 2.15
CA LEU A 168 15.61 21.84 1.84
C LEU A 168 15.37 21.92 0.33
N LEU A 169 14.11 21.98 -0.06
CA LEU A 169 13.70 22.16 -1.45
C LEU A 169 13.39 23.64 -1.69
N VAL A 170 14.04 24.21 -2.70
CA VAL A 170 13.86 25.60 -3.10
C VAL A 170 13.67 25.71 -4.61
N SER A 171 12.94 26.73 -5.07
CA SER A 171 12.93 27.10 -6.49
C SER A 171 14.35 27.49 -6.94
N LYS A 172 14.74 27.17 -8.18
CA LYS A 172 16.03 27.65 -8.72
C LYS A 172 16.15 29.18 -8.76
N ASN A 173 15.05 29.90 -8.63
CA ASN A 173 15.02 31.36 -8.56
C ASN A 173 15.06 31.88 -7.11
N HIS A 174 15.11 31.01 -6.11
CA HIS A 174 15.14 31.40 -4.71
C HIS A 174 16.53 31.89 -4.30
N ARG A 175 16.62 32.81 -3.32
CA ARG A 175 17.91 33.37 -2.83
C ARG A 175 18.91 32.29 -2.38
N LEU A 176 18.40 31.20 -1.80
CA LEU A 176 19.24 30.10 -1.32
C LEU A 176 19.70 29.13 -2.45
N ALA A 177 19.16 29.25 -3.66
CA ALA A 177 19.43 28.28 -4.72
C ALA A 177 20.91 28.21 -5.17
N ASN A 178 21.69 29.24 -4.92
CA ASN A 178 23.12 29.26 -5.27
C ASN A 178 24.03 28.65 -4.20
N GLN A 179 23.50 28.32 -3.03
CA GLN A 179 24.23 27.66 -1.95
C GLN A 179 24.48 26.18 -2.25
N SER A 180 25.51 25.59 -1.64
CA SER A 180 25.79 24.13 -1.68
C SER A 180 25.03 23.37 -0.59
N SER A 181 24.73 24.03 0.52
CA SER A 181 24.04 23.54 1.70
C SER A 181 23.33 24.70 2.40
N VAL A 182 22.56 24.44 3.44
CA VAL A 182 21.80 25.47 4.18
C VAL A 182 21.82 25.21 5.68
N ASP A 183 22.03 26.24 6.48
CA ASP A 183 21.69 26.23 7.90
C ASP A 183 20.18 26.51 8.04
N LEU A 184 19.45 25.67 8.79
CA LEU A 184 17.99 25.85 8.97
C LEU A 184 17.61 27.20 9.59
N LYS A 185 18.50 27.86 10.30
CA LYS A 185 18.25 29.23 10.80
C LYS A 185 18.02 30.25 9.69
N GLU A 186 18.54 29.98 8.49
CA GLU A 186 18.33 30.86 7.34
C GLU A 186 16.90 30.85 6.79
N ILE A 187 16.08 29.86 7.18
CA ILE A 187 14.69 29.78 6.76
C ILE A 187 13.71 30.45 7.74
N ASP A 188 14.20 31.07 8.81
CA ASP A 188 13.35 31.79 9.76
C ASP A 188 12.56 32.89 9.03
N GLY A 189 11.24 32.93 9.27
CA GLY A 189 10.35 33.86 8.59
C GLY A 189 10.06 33.62 7.11
N GLU A 190 10.73 32.62 6.46
CA GLU A 190 10.45 32.25 5.05
C GLU A 190 9.05 31.64 4.87
N ARG A 191 8.49 31.80 3.68
CA ARG A 191 7.24 31.13 3.29
C ARG A 191 7.49 29.63 3.18
N PHE A 192 6.78 28.84 3.99
CA PHE A 192 7.02 27.43 4.13
C PHE A 192 5.80 26.59 3.72
N ILE A 193 6.03 25.56 2.90
CA ILE A 193 5.05 24.54 2.50
C ILE A 193 5.33 23.32 3.34
N HIS A 194 4.35 22.90 4.14
CA HIS A 194 4.55 21.84 5.11
C HIS A 194 3.73 20.59 4.80
N TYR A 195 4.09 19.51 5.46
CA TYR A 195 3.22 18.33 5.54
C TYR A 195 2.05 18.62 6.48
N THR A 196 0.89 17.98 6.26
CA THR A 196 -0.25 18.06 7.18
C THR A 196 0.10 17.45 8.54
N ALA A 197 -0.65 17.81 9.57
CA ALA A 197 -0.44 17.36 10.95
C ALA A 197 -0.51 15.82 11.11
N ALA A 198 -1.17 15.12 10.21
CA ALA A 198 -1.24 13.66 10.19
C ALA A 198 0.09 12.98 9.76
N SER A 199 1.00 13.72 9.12
CA SER A 199 2.28 13.21 8.66
C SER A 199 3.29 13.09 9.79
N GLN A 200 4.06 11.99 9.78
CA GLN A 200 5.21 11.85 10.68
C GLN A 200 6.33 12.84 10.40
N ILE A 201 6.53 13.17 9.13
CA ILE A 201 7.54 14.15 8.72
C ILE A 201 7.22 15.49 9.40
N ARG A 202 5.94 15.84 9.47
CA ARG A 202 5.51 17.07 10.18
C ARG A 202 6.00 17.10 11.62
N ARG A 203 5.79 16.04 12.39
CA ARG A 203 6.19 15.97 13.81
C ARG A 203 7.71 16.10 13.99
N VAL A 204 8.49 15.48 13.11
CA VAL A 204 9.94 15.58 13.15
C VAL A 204 10.41 16.99 12.85
N LEU A 205 9.83 17.64 11.83
CA LEU A 205 10.20 19.01 11.45
C LEU A 205 9.77 20.04 12.49
N ASP A 206 8.58 19.90 13.09
CA ASP A 206 8.12 20.79 14.15
C ASP A 206 9.07 20.72 15.36
N ALA A 207 9.52 19.51 15.75
CA ALA A 207 10.50 19.34 16.80
C ALA A 207 11.88 19.98 16.47
N GLU A 208 12.32 19.90 15.20
CA GLU A 208 13.55 20.57 14.75
C GLU A 208 13.40 22.09 14.76
N PHE A 209 12.25 22.61 14.36
CA PHE A 209 11.98 24.05 14.39
C PHE A 209 11.98 24.59 15.83
N GLU A 210 11.35 23.87 16.77
CA GLU A 210 11.42 24.19 18.19
C GLU A 210 12.85 24.14 18.72
N ARG A 211 13.62 23.09 18.39
CA ARG A 211 15.01 22.94 18.85
C ARG A 211 15.92 24.08 18.40
N LEU A 212 15.67 24.62 17.22
CA LEU A 212 16.49 25.66 16.60
C LEU A 212 15.94 27.08 16.82
N ASP A 213 14.76 27.18 17.43
CA ASP A 213 14.02 28.44 17.64
C ASP A 213 13.77 29.19 16.32
N ILE A 214 13.26 28.48 15.31
CA ILE A 214 12.93 29.03 13.99
C ILE A 214 11.44 28.95 13.72
N HIS A 215 10.88 29.97 13.07
CA HIS A 215 9.46 30.17 12.88
C HIS A 215 9.13 30.50 11.42
N PRO A 216 9.21 29.51 10.52
CA PRO A 216 8.85 29.73 9.11
C PRO A 216 7.35 30.02 8.97
N LYS A 217 6.98 30.88 8.01
CA LYS A 217 5.59 31.26 7.75
C LYS A 217 4.88 30.20 6.94
N MET A 218 4.06 29.39 7.57
CA MET A 218 3.31 28.35 6.89
C MET A 218 2.30 28.95 5.91
N VAL A 219 2.42 28.58 4.63
CA VAL A 219 1.55 29.08 3.54
C VAL A 219 0.71 27.99 2.88
N SER A 220 1.07 26.72 3.03
CA SER A 220 0.32 25.60 2.48
C SER A 220 0.67 24.30 3.21
N GLU A 221 -0.25 23.33 3.20
CA GLU A 221 -0.07 22.00 3.76
C GLU A 221 -0.57 20.91 2.80
N THR A 222 0.18 19.80 2.68
CA THR A 222 -0.22 18.63 1.88
C THR A 222 0.48 17.36 2.37
N LEU A 223 -0.05 16.18 2.04
CA LEU A 223 0.62 14.88 2.24
C LEU A 223 1.45 14.44 1.02
N GLN A 224 1.27 15.09 -0.13
CA GLN A 224 1.80 14.64 -1.40
C GLN A 224 3.09 15.37 -1.77
N ASP A 225 4.21 14.64 -1.83
CA ASP A 225 5.52 15.20 -2.19
C ASP A 225 5.50 15.92 -3.53
N HIS A 226 4.83 15.37 -4.55
CA HIS A 226 4.74 16.01 -5.88
C HIS A 226 4.00 17.34 -5.86
N VAL A 227 3.00 17.51 -4.98
CA VAL A 227 2.32 18.80 -4.79
C VAL A 227 3.28 19.81 -4.15
N ILE A 228 4.05 19.39 -3.15
CA ILE A 228 5.10 20.23 -2.56
C ILE A 228 6.08 20.68 -3.66
N TYR A 229 6.58 19.76 -4.48
CA TYR A 229 7.54 20.08 -5.55
C TYR A 229 6.98 21.10 -6.53
N GLY A 230 5.72 20.97 -6.93
CA GLY A 230 5.03 21.90 -7.82
C GLY A 230 4.91 23.31 -7.21
N LEU A 231 4.51 23.41 -5.93
CA LEU A 231 4.36 24.68 -5.23
C LEU A 231 5.71 25.37 -5.03
N VAL A 232 6.77 24.61 -4.68
CA VAL A 232 8.14 25.15 -4.56
C VAL A 232 8.65 25.62 -5.91
N ALA A 233 8.44 24.86 -7.00
CA ALA A 233 8.82 25.25 -8.35
C ALA A 233 8.14 26.55 -8.80
N ALA A 234 6.87 26.75 -8.40
CA ALA A 234 6.10 27.97 -8.62
C ALA A 234 6.51 29.13 -7.68
N ASN A 235 7.56 28.95 -6.88
CA ASN A 235 8.09 29.92 -5.91
C ASN A 235 7.03 30.39 -4.87
N GLN A 236 6.10 29.50 -4.52
CA GLN A 236 5.09 29.79 -3.50
C GLN A 236 5.63 29.69 -2.06
N GLY A 237 6.76 29.05 -1.89
CA GLY A 237 7.47 28.86 -0.64
C GLY A 237 8.60 27.85 -0.79
N ILE A 238 9.27 27.54 0.32
CA ILE A 238 10.28 26.50 0.44
C ILE A 238 9.69 25.30 1.21
N ALA A 239 10.34 24.14 1.17
CA ALA A 239 9.90 22.98 1.94
C ALA A 239 11.08 22.11 2.37
N ILE A 240 10.96 21.41 3.50
CA ILE A 240 11.88 20.34 3.88
C ILE A 240 11.19 19.01 3.56
N VAL A 241 11.83 18.21 2.72
CA VAL A 241 11.30 16.94 2.22
C VAL A 241 12.35 15.85 2.33
N PRO A 242 11.96 14.56 2.37
CA PRO A 242 12.90 13.49 2.12
C PRO A 242 13.55 13.69 0.75
N ARG A 243 14.87 13.46 0.65
CA ARG A 243 15.60 13.64 -0.62
C ARG A 243 14.87 12.87 -1.74
N PRO A 244 14.43 13.55 -2.81
CA PRO A 244 13.74 12.89 -3.91
C PRO A 244 14.59 11.79 -4.53
N LEU A 245 13.95 10.64 -4.78
CA LEU A 245 14.58 9.50 -5.44
C LEU A 245 14.36 9.64 -6.96
N GLY A 246 15.42 9.82 -7.71
CA GLY A 246 15.39 10.02 -9.16
C GLY A 246 15.39 11.48 -9.60
N ALA A 247 15.23 11.70 -10.90
CA ALA A 247 15.26 13.03 -11.49
C ALA A 247 14.13 13.92 -10.98
N MET A 248 14.47 15.16 -10.63
CA MET A 248 13.49 16.16 -10.21
C MET A 248 12.70 16.66 -11.42
N PRO A 249 11.37 16.48 -11.45
CA PRO A 249 10.55 16.83 -12.61
C PRO A 249 10.32 18.34 -12.76
N TYR A 250 10.77 19.14 -11.80
CA TYR A 250 10.49 20.58 -11.73
C TYR A 250 11.76 21.43 -11.62
N ASN A 251 11.62 22.74 -11.85
CA ASN A 251 12.70 23.69 -11.73
C ASN A 251 13.00 24.03 -10.26
N VAL A 252 13.42 23.02 -9.50
CA VAL A 252 13.75 23.10 -8.07
C VAL A 252 15.18 22.63 -7.81
N LYS A 253 15.69 22.96 -6.63
CA LYS A 253 16.99 22.52 -6.12
C LYS A 253 16.82 21.94 -4.73
N ALA A 254 17.43 20.80 -4.46
CA ALA A 254 17.52 20.20 -3.15
C ALA A 254 18.87 20.57 -2.51
N LEU A 255 18.82 21.18 -1.35
CA LEU A 255 19.99 21.61 -0.59
C LEU A 255 20.16 20.73 0.65
N PRO A 256 21.33 20.14 0.88
CA PRO A 256 21.68 19.49 2.13
C PRO A 256 21.52 20.44 3.31
N ILE A 257 21.08 19.92 4.46
CA ILE A 257 20.90 20.69 5.70
C ILE A 257 22.11 20.44 6.60
N GLU A 258 22.84 21.50 6.97
CA GLU A 258 24.10 21.41 7.75
C GLU A 258 23.84 21.09 9.23
N ASN A 259 22.81 21.67 9.81
CA ASN A 259 22.50 21.57 11.23
C ASN A 259 21.24 20.72 11.50
N ALA A 260 20.93 19.78 10.58
CA ALA A 260 19.92 18.77 10.85
C ALA A 260 20.29 17.97 12.10
N GLY A 261 19.27 17.57 12.86
CA GLY A 261 19.50 16.73 14.05
C GLY A 261 20.28 15.45 13.72
N PRO A 262 20.93 14.85 14.74
CA PRO A 262 21.86 13.73 14.55
C PRO A 262 21.18 12.43 14.08
N ASP A 263 19.86 12.37 14.07
CA ASP A 263 19.12 11.14 13.75
C ASP A 263 18.45 11.25 12.36
N PRO A 264 19.13 10.75 11.31
CA PRO A 264 18.53 10.74 9.98
C PRO A 264 17.26 9.90 9.99
N ARG A 265 16.28 10.24 9.14
CA ARG A 265 15.03 9.49 9.00
C ARG A 265 15.32 8.03 8.70
N LYS A 266 15.17 7.16 9.70
CA LYS A 266 15.35 5.71 9.56
C LYS A 266 14.13 5.10 8.89
N ILE A 267 14.36 4.25 7.89
CA ILE A 267 13.31 3.50 7.21
C ILE A 267 13.40 2.04 7.65
N TYR A 268 12.27 1.54 8.09
CA TYR A 268 12.11 0.16 8.51
C TYR A 268 11.16 -0.57 7.58
N LEU A 269 11.44 -1.86 7.39
CA LEU A 269 10.48 -2.83 6.92
C LEU A 269 9.73 -3.39 8.12
N LEU A 270 8.41 -3.38 8.08
CA LEU A 270 7.49 -3.73 9.15
C LEU A 270 6.61 -4.90 8.75
N TRP A 271 6.29 -5.78 9.70
CA TRP A 271 5.32 -6.87 9.52
C TRP A 271 4.71 -7.27 10.85
N ASN A 272 3.51 -7.85 10.80
CA ASN A 272 2.85 -8.35 12.00
C ASN A 272 3.63 -9.56 12.58
N ARG A 273 3.89 -9.51 13.88
CA ARG A 273 4.63 -10.57 14.59
C ARG A 273 3.84 -11.85 14.74
N GLN A 274 2.51 -11.75 14.85
CA GLN A 274 1.62 -12.86 15.20
C GLN A 274 0.88 -13.44 14.01
N SER A 275 0.79 -12.70 12.90
CA SER A 275 0.09 -13.17 11.72
C SER A 275 0.97 -14.05 10.84
N TYR A 276 0.32 -14.99 10.19
CA TYR A 276 0.93 -15.74 9.10
C TYR A 276 1.42 -14.78 8.02
N LEU A 277 2.67 -14.95 7.64
CA LEU A 277 3.26 -14.21 6.53
C LEU A 277 3.41 -15.17 5.33
N PRO A 278 2.82 -14.88 4.16
CA PRO A 278 2.91 -15.74 2.98
C PRO A 278 4.38 -15.99 2.57
N PRO A 279 4.73 -17.15 1.99
CA PRO A 279 6.10 -17.44 1.59
C PRO A 279 6.72 -16.43 0.63
N ALA A 280 5.92 -15.84 -0.26
CA ALA A 280 6.36 -14.74 -1.13
C ALA A 280 6.78 -13.52 -0.31
N ALA A 281 6.00 -13.16 0.71
CA ALA A 281 6.29 -12.05 1.62
C ALA A 281 7.52 -12.34 2.49
N VAL A 282 7.67 -13.56 3.00
CA VAL A 282 8.86 -13.98 3.77
C VAL A 282 10.12 -13.80 2.91
N ARG A 283 10.10 -14.28 1.66
CA ARG A 283 11.28 -14.17 0.78
C ARG A 283 11.58 -12.74 0.38
N PHE A 284 10.57 -11.96 0.03
CA PHE A 284 10.78 -10.55 -0.28
C PHE A 284 11.32 -9.79 0.94
N ARG A 285 10.76 -10.04 2.14
CA ARG A 285 11.29 -9.52 3.40
C ARG A 285 12.77 -9.85 3.60
N ASP A 286 13.10 -11.13 3.48
CA ASP A 286 14.46 -11.61 3.72
C ASP A 286 15.44 -11.04 2.68
N PHE A 287 15.00 -10.91 1.42
CA PHE A 287 15.75 -10.23 0.38
C PHE A 287 15.98 -8.76 0.71
N VAL A 288 14.93 -8.02 1.09
CA VAL A 288 15.04 -6.60 1.47
C VAL A 288 15.95 -6.42 2.69
N VAL A 289 15.86 -7.28 3.68
CA VAL A 289 16.71 -7.23 4.87
C VAL A 289 18.17 -7.52 4.53
N GLN A 290 18.42 -8.49 3.66
CA GLN A 290 19.78 -8.84 3.21
C GLN A 290 20.40 -7.71 2.38
N HIS A 291 19.62 -7.03 1.56
CA HIS A 291 20.07 -5.98 0.64
C HIS A 291 19.71 -4.57 1.15
N GLY A 292 19.37 -4.41 2.42
CA GLY A 292 18.95 -3.11 3.00
C GLY A 292 20.01 -2.00 2.88
N ARG A 293 21.30 -2.34 2.79
CA ARG A 293 22.36 -1.38 2.47
C ARG A 293 22.27 -0.82 1.05
N VAL A 294 21.59 -1.52 0.16
CA VAL A 294 21.35 -1.07 -1.22
C VAL A 294 20.52 0.21 -1.25
N PHE A 295 19.72 0.48 -0.21
CA PHE A 295 19.01 1.75 -0.11
C PHE A 295 19.95 2.93 0.04
N ASP A 296 20.94 2.82 0.91
CA ASP A 296 21.96 3.87 1.10
C ASP A 296 22.83 4.00 -0.17
N GLU A 297 23.19 2.89 -0.82
CA GLU A 297 23.92 2.88 -2.11
C GLU A 297 23.09 3.44 -3.26
N TYR A 298 21.78 3.14 -3.32
CA TYR A 298 20.86 3.69 -4.32
C TYR A 298 20.73 5.21 -4.18
N LEU A 299 20.62 5.72 -2.96
CA LEU A 299 20.60 7.16 -2.69
C LEU A 299 21.90 7.83 -3.15
N LEU A 300 23.05 7.20 -2.89
CA LEU A 300 24.36 7.72 -3.31
C LEU A 300 24.51 7.73 -4.84
N SER A 301 24.02 6.71 -5.54
CA SER A 301 24.08 6.65 -7.01
C SER A 301 23.22 7.71 -7.69
N MET A 302 22.12 8.12 -7.06
CA MET A 302 21.23 9.15 -7.59
C MET A 302 21.64 10.57 -7.25
N SER A 303 22.51 10.76 -6.24
CA SER A 303 23.05 12.09 -5.88
C SER A 303 24.20 12.55 -6.77
N GLY A 304 24.70 11.70 -7.66
CA GLY A 304 25.81 11.99 -8.59
C GLY A 304 25.37 12.37 -10.01
N GLN A 305 24.08 12.49 -10.29
CA GLN A 305 23.50 12.98 -11.53
C GLN A 305 22.75 14.30 -11.31
#